data_a57807a6386f898310fa98d02babaf86
#
_entry.id   a57807a6386f898310fa98d02babaf86
#
_cell.length_a   1.000
_cell.length_b   1.000
_cell.length_c   1.000
_cell.angle_alpha   90.00
_cell.angle_beta   90.00
_cell.angle_gamma   90.00
#
_symmetry.space_group_name_H-M   'P 1'
#
loop_
_entity.id
_entity.type
_entity.pdbx_description
1 polymer ?
#
loop_
_entity_poly.entity_id
_entity_poly.type
_entity_poly.pdbx_seq_one_letter_code
_entity_poly.pdbx_strand_id
1 'polypeptide(L)'
;MLEKVKDLLQEVETFVPKSEKEVEDFRLDFLGKKGCLNELFAAFKDVPNESRKAFGKAINTLKQNAQAKVDAYKGSFETEEKGDEIDLTRPVALDNLGSRHPISIIRNEIVEIFNRIGFTISEGPEIEDDWHNFSALNLPKEHPARDMQDTFFIQTDPDILLRTHTSSVQVRYMNANKPPIRTLSPGRVYRNEAISARAHCIFHQVEGLYIDENVSFADLKQCLLYFAKEMFGEKTKIRLRPSYFPFTEPSAEVDVSCNICSGKGCKIGRASCRERV
;
A
#
# COMPACT_ATOMS: atom_id res chain seq x y z
N MET A 1 -69.91 35.31 -3.17
CA MET A 1 -68.67 34.89 -3.80
C MET A 1 -67.41 35.54 -3.19
N LEU A 2 -67.35 36.83 -3.00
CA LEU A 2 -66.22 37.50 -2.36
C LEU A 2 -65.99 37.04 -0.90
N GLU A 3 -67.02 36.65 -0.16
CA GLU A 3 -66.94 36.08 1.16
C GLU A 3 -66.23 34.74 1.14
N LYS A 4 -66.56 33.82 0.23
CA LYS A 4 -65.85 32.54 0.05
C LYS A 4 -64.36 32.72 -0.20
N VAL A 5 -63.95 33.72 -0.95
CA VAL A 5 -62.52 33.99 -1.22
C VAL A 5 -61.83 34.50 0.03
N LYS A 6 -62.53 35.26 0.90
CA LYS A 6 -62.00 35.73 2.17
C LYS A 6 -61.82 34.55 3.15
N ASP A 7 -62.81 33.65 3.21
CA ASP A 7 -62.75 32.47 4.07
C ASP A 7 -61.56 31.56 3.67
N LEU A 8 -61.38 31.33 2.37
CA LEU A 8 -60.27 30.58 1.84
C LEU A 8 -58.88 31.26 2.06
N LEU A 9 -58.84 32.59 2.01
CA LEU A 9 -57.66 33.37 2.39
C LEU A 9 -57.27 33.16 3.85
N GLN A 10 -58.25 33.18 4.74
CA GLN A 10 -58.06 32.93 6.15
C GLN A 10 -57.61 31.48 6.42
N GLU A 11 -58.13 30.52 5.70
CA GLU A 11 -57.73 29.12 5.75
C GLU A 11 -56.24 28.95 5.33
N VAL A 12 -55.84 29.58 4.24
CA VAL A 12 -54.43 29.59 3.78
C VAL A 12 -53.51 30.25 4.81
N GLU A 13 -53.95 31.35 5.46
CA GLU A 13 -53.13 32.03 6.45
C GLU A 13 -52.94 31.22 7.74
N THR A 14 -53.98 30.50 8.16
CA THR A 14 -53.98 29.68 9.40
C THR A 14 -53.38 28.30 9.19
N PHE A 15 -53.15 27.88 7.95
CA PHE A 15 -52.60 26.56 7.65
C PHE A 15 -51.17 26.37 8.18
N VAL A 16 -50.99 25.40 9.05
CA VAL A 16 -49.68 24.98 9.59
C VAL A 16 -49.60 23.48 9.48
N PRO A 17 -48.88 22.93 8.48
CA PRO A 17 -48.76 21.49 8.27
C PRO A 17 -47.85 20.85 9.33
N LYS A 18 -48.17 19.61 9.70
CA LYS A 18 -47.41 18.76 10.62
C LYS A 18 -46.63 17.65 9.90
N SER A 19 -46.89 17.45 8.62
CA SER A 19 -46.24 16.43 7.81
C SER A 19 -46.13 16.84 6.34
N GLU A 20 -45.19 16.26 5.61
CA GLU A 20 -45.04 16.48 4.17
C GLU A 20 -46.31 16.10 3.39
N LYS A 21 -47.00 15.06 3.87
CA LYS A 21 -48.26 14.60 3.24
C LYS A 21 -49.34 15.67 3.35
N GLU A 22 -49.44 16.38 4.49
CA GLU A 22 -50.39 17.49 4.66
C GLU A 22 -50.09 18.68 3.74
N VAL A 23 -48.80 18.93 3.46
CA VAL A 23 -48.39 19.97 2.49
C VAL A 23 -48.83 19.60 1.06
N GLU A 24 -48.66 18.32 0.69
CA GLU A 24 -49.06 17.82 -0.63
C GLU A 24 -50.60 17.82 -0.76
N ASP A 25 -51.31 17.35 0.23
CA ASP A 25 -52.79 17.38 0.25
C ASP A 25 -53.29 18.83 0.12
N PHE A 26 -52.75 19.77 0.86
CA PHE A 26 -53.05 21.20 0.72
C PHE A 26 -52.74 21.74 -0.67
N ARG A 27 -51.62 21.34 -1.27
CA ARG A 27 -51.26 21.72 -2.64
C ARG A 27 -52.28 21.20 -3.65
N LEU A 28 -52.76 19.98 -3.48
CA LEU A 28 -53.76 19.39 -4.36
C LEU A 28 -55.13 20.05 -4.22
N ASP A 29 -55.54 20.38 -2.99
CA ASP A 29 -56.84 20.98 -2.69
C ASP A 29 -56.91 22.42 -3.19
N PHE A 30 -55.84 23.19 -3.10
CA PHE A 30 -55.85 24.61 -3.52
C PHE A 30 -55.33 24.78 -4.96
N LEU A 31 -54.20 24.19 -5.34
CA LEU A 31 -53.50 24.41 -6.61
C LEU A 31 -53.70 23.31 -7.64
N GLY A 32 -54.28 22.17 -7.23
CA GLY A 32 -54.50 21.03 -8.09
C GLY A 32 -55.51 21.30 -9.23
N LYS A 33 -55.54 20.42 -10.27
CA LYS A 33 -56.45 20.57 -11.41
C LYS A 33 -57.96 20.57 -11.03
N LYS A 34 -58.31 19.95 -9.92
CA LYS A 34 -59.65 19.92 -9.34
C LYS A 34 -59.76 20.73 -8.08
N GLY A 35 -58.75 21.54 -7.77
CA GLY A 35 -58.71 22.37 -6.57
C GLY A 35 -59.63 23.58 -6.61
N CYS A 36 -59.95 24.12 -5.40
CA CYS A 36 -60.89 25.21 -5.21
C CYS A 36 -60.52 26.49 -6.02
N LEU A 37 -59.25 26.74 -6.28
CA LEU A 37 -58.83 27.87 -7.15
C LEU A 37 -59.34 27.74 -8.57
N ASN A 38 -59.33 26.53 -9.16
CA ASN A 38 -59.85 26.32 -10.54
C ASN A 38 -61.37 26.46 -10.62
N GLU A 39 -62.09 26.08 -9.55
CA GLU A 39 -63.54 26.31 -9.46
C GLU A 39 -63.86 27.81 -9.38
N LEU A 40 -63.07 28.57 -8.61
CA LEU A 40 -63.22 30.04 -8.56
C LEU A 40 -62.89 30.73 -9.89
N PHE A 41 -61.89 30.23 -10.61
CA PHE A 41 -61.60 30.74 -11.97
C PHE A 41 -62.69 30.40 -12.96
N ALA A 42 -63.35 29.25 -12.84
CA ALA A 42 -64.48 28.89 -13.68
C ALA A 42 -65.71 29.82 -13.37
N ALA A 43 -65.97 30.06 -12.10
CA ALA A 43 -67.03 30.97 -11.62
C ALA A 43 -66.77 32.45 -11.92
N PHE A 44 -65.56 32.81 -12.32
CA PHE A 44 -65.19 34.17 -12.71
C PHE A 44 -66.06 34.72 -13.91
N LYS A 45 -66.54 33.82 -14.76
CA LYS A 45 -67.39 34.18 -15.93
C LYS A 45 -68.76 34.74 -15.53
N ASP A 46 -69.27 34.32 -14.36
CA ASP A 46 -70.61 34.65 -13.90
C ASP A 46 -70.64 35.88 -12.98
N VAL A 47 -69.50 36.55 -12.80
CA VAL A 47 -69.38 37.72 -11.90
C VAL A 47 -69.76 39.01 -12.67
N PRO A 48 -70.59 39.91 -12.05
CA PRO A 48 -70.95 41.22 -12.62
C PRO A 48 -69.72 42.10 -12.92
N ASN A 49 -69.75 42.86 -14.04
CA ASN A 49 -68.62 43.65 -14.50
C ASN A 49 -68.04 44.62 -13.46
N GLU A 50 -68.88 45.19 -12.58
CA GLU A 50 -68.47 46.15 -11.50
C GLU A 50 -67.57 45.49 -10.46
N SER A 51 -67.77 44.24 -10.09
CA SER A 51 -67.01 43.51 -9.08
C SER A 51 -65.95 42.57 -9.66
N ARG A 52 -65.86 42.42 -10.94
CA ARG A 52 -64.95 41.48 -11.64
C ARG A 52 -63.48 41.81 -11.39
N LYS A 53 -63.11 43.09 -11.36
CA LYS A 53 -61.72 43.52 -11.08
C LYS A 53 -61.26 43.24 -9.63
N ALA A 54 -62.18 43.45 -8.69
CA ALA A 54 -61.92 43.15 -7.26
C ALA A 54 -61.82 41.65 -6.97
N PHE A 55 -62.68 40.85 -7.60
CA PHE A 55 -62.71 39.39 -7.49
C PHE A 55 -61.48 38.76 -8.14
N GLY A 56 -61.03 39.21 -9.31
CA GLY A 56 -59.82 38.73 -10.00
C GLY A 56 -58.53 39.02 -9.15
N LYS A 57 -58.48 40.22 -8.52
CA LYS A 57 -57.38 40.58 -7.64
C LYS A 57 -57.32 39.64 -6.41
N ALA A 58 -58.50 39.36 -5.80
CA ALA A 58 -58.58 38.49 -4.63
C ALA A 58 -58.20 37.04 -4.92
N ILE A 59 -58.62 36.50 -6.08
CA ILE A 59 -58.18 35.11 -6.51
C ILE A 59 -56.68 35.03 -6.77
N ASN A 60 -56.10 36.06 -7.41
CA ASN A 60 -54.65 36.08 -7.62
C ASN A 60 -53.87 36.15 -6.32
N THR A 61 -54.34 36.94 -5.34
CA THR A 61 -53.74 37.01 -3.99
C THR A 61 -53.83 35.66 -3.28
N LEU A 62 -55.02 35.01 -3.35
CA LEU A 62 -55.19 33.65 -2.81
C LEU A 62 -54.22 32.63 -3.42
N LYS A 63 -54.07 32.67 -4.73
CA LYS A 63 -53.13 31.81 -5.43
C LYS A 63 -51.68 32.02 -5.01
N GLN A 64 -51.29 33.31 -4.90
CA GLN A 64 -49.91 33.66 -4.52
C GLN A 64 -49.63 33.24 -3.06
N ASN A 65 -50.59 33.48 -2.15
CA ASN A 65 -50.44 33.06 -0.74
C ASN A 65 -50.40 31.54 -0.58
N ALA A 66 -51.24 30.81 -1.29
CA ALA A 66 -51.23 29.35 -1.27
C ALA A 66 -49.90 28.78 -1.82
N GLN A 67 -49.41 29.33 -2.94
CA GLN A 67 -48.13 28.92 -3.51
C GLN A 67 -46.97 29.23 -2.56
N ALA A 68 -46.93 30.45 -2.00
CA ALA A 68 -45.89 30.86 -1.06
C ALA A 68 -45.84 29.98 0.20
N LYS A 69 -47.02 29.55 0.71
CA LYS A 69 -47.12 28.63 1.84
C LYS A 69 -46.56 27.26 1.49
N VAL A 70 -46.93 26.67 0.34
CA VAL A 70 -46.40 25.39 -0.12
C VAL A 70 -44.87 25.44 -0.29
N ASP A 71 -44.35 26.51 -0.93
CA ASP A 71 -42.93 26.69 -1.14
C ASP A 71 -42.15 26.88 0.17
N ALA A 72 -42.71 27.57 1.13
CA ALA A 72 -42.11 27.79 2.46
C ALA A 72 -41.94 26.46 3.25
N TYR A 73 -42.90 25.53 3.11
CA TYR A 73 -42.85 24.28 3.86
C TYR A 73 -42.21 23.13 3.10
N LYS A 74 -42.02 23.25 1.77
CA LYS A 74 -41.47 22.19 0.92
C LYS A 74 -40.02 21.78 1.27
N GLY A 75 -39.26 22.70 1.87
CA GLY A 75 -37.89 22.42 2.34
C GLY A 75 -37.79 22.13 3.86
N SER A 76 -38.87 22.36 4.62
CA SER A 76 -38.79 22.17 6.09
C SER A 76 -39.03 20.73 6.55
N PHE A 77 -39.51 19.86 5.65
CA PHE A 77 -39.72 18.44 5.89
C PHE A 77 -38.76 17.57 5.09
N GLU A 78 -37.76 18.17 4.38
CA GLU A 78 -36.63 17.40 3.93
C GLU A 78 -35.95 16.84 5.17
N THR A 79 -36.24 15.59 5.47
CA THR A 79 -35.47 14.82 6.42
C THR A 79 -34.02 14.95 5.97
N GLU A 80 -33.13 15.45 6.84
CA GLU A 80 -31.70 15.15 6.69
C GLU A 80 -31.63 13.66 6.33
N GLU A 81 -31.16 13.35 5.12
CA GLU A 81 -30.76 11.99 4.85
C GLU A 81 -29.86 11.63 6.01
N LYS A 82 -30.34 10.78 6.91
CA LYS A 82 -29.50 10.16 7.91
C LYS A 82 -28.43 9.46 7.08
N GLY A 83 -27.29 10.14 6.95
CA GLY A 83 -26.10 9.48 6.40
C GLY A 83 -26.02 8.17 7.14
N ASP A 84 -25.72 7.09 6.45
CA ASP A 84 -25.61 5.74 7.01
C ASP A 84 -24.92 5.84 8.37
N GLU A 85 -25.70 5.86 9.46
CA GLU A 85 -25.15 5.81 10.80
C GLU A 85 -24.39 4.49 10.87
N ILE A 86 -23.06 4.59 10.80
CA ILE A 86 -22.17 3.44 10.93
C ILE A 86 -22.52 2.78 12.26
N ASP A 87 -23.11 1.60 12.20
CA ASP A 87 -23.41 0.80 13.38
C ASP A 87 -22.12 0.37 14.07
N LEU A 88 -21.71 1.13 15.06
CA LEU A 88 -20.50 0.88 15.85
C LEU A 88 -20.60 -0.38 16.73
N THR A 89 -21.80 -0.97 16.86
CA THR A 89 -21.99 -2.23 17.60
C THR A 89 -21.79 -3.45 16.72
N ARG A 90 -21.70 -3.27 15.40
CA ARG A 90 -21.46 -4.33 14.45
C ARG A 90 -20.07 -4.91 14.67
N PRO A 91 -19.91 -6.22 14.89
CA PRO A 91 -18.61 -6.81 15.02
C PRO A 91 -17.81 -6.55 13.74
N VAL A 92 -16.61 -5.98 13.91
CA VAL A 92 -15.69 -5.79 12.80
C VAL A 92 -15.43 -7.15 12.16
N ALA A 93 -15.78 -7.29 10.89
CA ALA A 93 -15.33 -8.44 10.12
C ALA A 93 -13.81 -8.44 10.22
N LEU A 94 -13.23 -9.46 10.84
CA LEU A 94 -11.78 -9.64 10.87
C LEU A 94 -11.35 -9.77 9.42
N ASP A 95 -10.76 -8.69 8.88
CA ASP A 95 -10.04 -8.81 7.63
C ASP A 95 -9.01 -9.91 7.83
N ASN A 96 -9.08 -10.96 7.02
CA ASN A 96 -8.04 -11.97 6.98
C ASN A 96 -6.76 -11.30 6.48
N LEU A 97 -6.03 -10.67 7.41
CA LEU A 97 -4.73 -10.11 7.13
C LEU A 97 -3.84 -11.25 6.66
N GLY A 98 -3.42 -11.18 5.42
CA GLY A 98 -2.45 -12.12 4.87
C GLY A 98 -1.16 -12.08 5.68
N SER A 99 -0.41 -13.18 5.73
CA SER A 99 0.92 -13.23 6.33
C SER A 99 2.00 -12.94 5.27
N ARG A 100 3.10 -12.30 5.69
CA ARG A 100 4.26 -12.12 4.83
C ARG A 100 5.03 -13.44 4.72
N HIS A 101 5.59 -13.67 3.54
CA HIS A 101 6.47 -14.83 3.32
C HIS A 101 7.69 -14.75 4.25
N PRO A 102 8.16 -15.88 4.86
CA PRO A 102 9.31 -15.89 5.76
C PRO A 102 10.57 -15.22 5.20
N ILE A 103 10.88 -15.43 3.93
CA ILE A 103 12.03 -14.77 3.27
C ILE A 103 11.86 -13.24 3.28
N SER A 104 10.66 -12.72 3.06
CA SER A 104 10.41 -11.27 3.09
C SER A 104 10.58 -10.71 4.50
N ILE A 105 10.19 -11.45 5.52
CA ILE A 105 10.37 -11.06 6.93
C ILE A 105 11.87 -10.96 7.24
N ILE A 106 12.63 -12.02 6.94
CA ILE A 106 14.08 -12.07 7.21
C ILE A 106 14.85 -11.03 6.39
N ARG A 107 14.51 -10.85 5.10
CA ARG A 107 15.09 -9.78 4.27
C ARG A 107 14.90 -8.40 4.91
N ASN A 108 13.69 -8.09 5.35
CA ASN A 108 13.39 -6.80 5.96
C ASN A 108 14.13 -6.60 7.28
N GLU A 109 14.24 -7.63 8.10
CA GLU A 109 15.00 -7.62 9.34
C GLU A 109 16.49 -7.33 9.09
N ILE A 110 17.11 -8.05 8.13
CA ILE A 110 18.50 -7.81 7.73
C ILE A 110 18.69 -6.36 7.26
N VAL A 111 17.81 -5.89 6.39
CA VAL A 111 17.86 -4.51 5.87
C VAL A 111 17.75 -3.49 7.00
N GLU A 112 16.85 -3.70 7.95
CA GLU A 112 16.67 -2.79 9.09
C GLU A 112 17.92 -2.72 9.97
N ILE A 113 18.55 -3.88 10.26
CA ILE A 113 19.78 -3.96 11.05
C ILE A 113 20.89 -3.11 10.39
N PHE A 114 21.09 -3.28 9.10
CA PHE A 114 22.15 -2.56 8.39
C PHE A 114 21.82 -1.07 8.13
N ASN A 115 20.54 -0.72 7.95
CA ASN A 115 20.12 0.68 7.85
C ASN A 115 20.49 1.48 9.11
N ARG A 116 20.43 0.87 10.29
CA ARG A 116 20.81 1.51 11.56
C ARG A 116 22.29 1.91 11.61
N ILE A 117 23.13 1.25 10.83
CA ILE A 117 24.58 1.56 10.72
C ILE A 117 24.93 2.25 9.39
N GLY A 118 23.94 2.82 8.70
CA GLY A 118 24.13 3.72 7.58
C GLY A 118 24.25 3.05 6.22
N PHE A 119 23.86 1.80 6.07
CA PHE A 119 23.77 1.16 4.75
C PHE A 119 22.46 1.55 4.05
N THR A 120 22.54 1.85 2.77
CA THR A 120 21.42 2.04 1.86
C THR A 120 21.13 0.74 1.10
N ILE A 121 20.00 0.66 0.39
CA ILE A 121 19.67 -0.50 -0.44
C ILE A 121 19.98 -0.16 -1.89
N SER A 122 20.66 -1.08 -2.60
CA SER A 122 20.81 -1.06 -4.04
C SER A 122 20.19 -2.30 -4.66
N GLU A 123 19.45 -2.10 -5.74
CA GLU A 123 18.82 -3.18 -6.49
C GLU A 123 19.33 -3.18 -7.93
N GLY A 124 19.31 -4.35 -8.56
CA GLY A 124 19.74 -4.53 -9.93
C GLY A 124 18.99 -5.67 -10.61
N PRO A 125 19.16 -5.83 -11.93
CA PRO A 125 18.47 -6.82 -12.72
C PRO A 125 18.87 -8.24 -12.32
N GLU A 126 17.95 -9.19 -12.50
CA GLU A 126 18.21 -10.62 -12.33
C GLU A 126 18.84 -11.23 -13.59
N ILE A 127 18.58 -10.61 -14.74
CA ILE A 127 19.21 -10.96 -16.03
C ILE A 127 20.41 -10.04 -16.21
N GLU A 128 21.60 -10.64 -16.33
CA GLU A 128 22.85 -9.92 -16.38
C GLU A 128 23.68 -10.30 -17.61
N ASP A 129 24.58 -9.42 -17.97
CA ASP A 129 25.64 -9.74 -18.91
C ASP A 129 26.84 -10.39 -18.21
N ASP A 130 27.66 -11.02 -19.01
CA ASP A 130 28.89 -11.69 -18.54
C ASP A 130 29.84 -10.73 -17.81
N TRP A 131 29.94 -9.49 -18.28
CA TRP A 131 30.88 -8.53 -17.72
C TRP A 131 30.56 -8.19 -16.27
N HIS A 132 29.31 -7.83 -15.99
CA HIS A 132 28.87 -7.47 -14.64
C HIS A 132 28.85 -8.68 -13.68
N ASN A 133 28.55 -9.88 -14.21
CA ASN A 133 28.44 -11.05 -13.36
C ASN A 133 29.79 -11.73 -13.08
N PHE A 134 30.77 -11.61 -14.00
CA PHE A 134 32.05 -12.31 -13.87
C PHE A 134 33.27 -11.42 -14.10
N SER A 135 33.42 -10.82 -15.27
CA SER A 135 34.67 -10.20 -15.68
C SER A 135 35.06 -9.00 -14.81
N ALA A 136 34.11 -8.14 -14.43
CA ALA A 136 34.33 -7.02 -13.54
C ALA A 136 34.68 -7.44 -12.10
N LEU A 137 34.40 -8.68 -11.74
CA LEU A 137 34.70 -9.28 -10.43
C LEU A 137 35.98 -10.14 -10.47
N ASN A 138 36.88 -9.87 -11.41
CA ASN A 138 38.13 -10.59 -11.55
C ASN A 138 37.98 -12.09 -11.84
N LEU A 139 36.93 -12.46 -12.56
CA LEU A 139 36.65 -13.80 -13.03
C LEU A 139 36.75 -13.86 -14.58
N PRO A 140 37.96 -13.89 -15.16
CA PRO A 140 38.15 -13.98 -16.61
C PRO A 140 37.61 -15.29 -17.18
N LYS A 141 37.46 -15.37 -18.52
CA LYS A 141 36.82 -16.52 -19.18
C LYS A 141 37.51 -17.85 -18.88
N GLU A 142 38.81 -17.84 -18.73
CA GLU A 142 39.64 -19.00 -18.45
C GLU A 142 39.80 -19.33 -16.96
N HIS A 143 39.14 -18.57 -16.07
CA HIS A 143 39.31 -18.76 -14.64
C HIS A 143 38.56 -20.03 -14.16
N PRO A 144 39.24 -20.98 -13.48
CA PRO A 144 38.61 -22.25 -13.07
C PRO A 144 37.40 -22.09 -12.16
N ALA A 145 37.36 -21.04 -11.33
CA ALA A 145 36.20 -20.75 -10.46
C ALA A 145 34.94 -20.37 -11.25
N ARG A 146 35.08 -19.96 -12.51
CA ARG A 146 33.95 -19.64 -13.38
C ARG A 146 33.22 -20.89 -13.86
N ASP A 147 33.97 -21.95 -14.18
CA ASP A 147 33.41 -23.24 -14.57
C ASP A 147 32.73 -23.97 -13.40
N MET A 148 33.12 -23.67 -12.19
CA MET A 148 32.50 -24.24 -10.97
C MET A 148 31.13 -23.66 -10.65
N GLN A 149 30.72 -22.58 -11.34
CA GLN A 149 29.42 -21.96 -11.12
C GLN A 149 28.48 -22.40 -12.24
N ASP A 150 27.69 -23.41 -11.97
CA ASP A 150 26.62 -23.81 -12.86
C ASP A 150 25.69 -22.61 -13.11
N THR A 151 25.74 -22.05 -14.31
CA THR A 151 25.07 -20.80 -14.68
C THR A 151 23.92 -21.09 -15.65
N PHE A 152 22.81 -20.45 -15.47
CA PHE A 152 21.73 -20.45 -16.45
C PHE A 152 21.98 -19.35 -17.49
N PHE A 153 22.42 -19.74 -18.68
CA PHE A 153 22.52 -18.85 -19.83
C PHE A 153 21.18 -18.74 -20.54
N ILE A 154 20.76 -17.50 -20.81
CA ILE A 154 19.56 -17.19 -21.61
C ILE A 154 19.94 -17.08 -23.07
N GLN A 155 21.12 -16.51 -23.33
CA GLN A 155 21.68 -16.33 -24.68
C GLN A 155 23.19 -16.49 -24.58
N THR A 156 23.77 -17.06 -25.64
CA THR A 156 25.22 -17.10 -25.91
C THR A 156 25.50 -16.21 -27.12
N ASP A 157 26.56 -15.42 -27.07
CA ASP A 157 26.99 -14.45 -28.10
C ASP A 157 25.97 -13.31 -28.37
N PRO A 158 25.94 -12.22 -27.55
CA PRO A 158 26.70 -12.09 -26.30
C PRO A 158 26.11 -12.94 -25.18
N ASP A 159 26.94 -13.32 -24.23
CA ASP A 159 26.52 -14.10 -23.06
C ASP A 159 25.60 -13.28 -22.16
N ILE A 160 24.33 -13.65 -22.11
CA ILE A 160 23.31 -13.14 -21.21
C ILE A 160 22.84 -14.28 -20.30
N LEU A 161 22.81 -14.03 -19.01
CA LEU A 161 22.61 -15.07 -18.01
C LEU A 161 21.74 -14.62 -16.83
N LEU A 162 21.26 -15.56 -16.04
CA LEU A 162 20.69 -15.30 -14.74
C LEU A 162 21.83 -15.14 -13.72
N ARG A 163 21.83 -14.04 -12.96
CA ARG A 163 22.91 -13.74 -12.01
C ARG A 163 23.11 -14.85 -11.00
N THR A 164 24.37 -15.24 -10.79
CA THR A 164 24.77 -16.30 -9.85
C THR A 164 25.02 -15.79 -8.44
N HIS A 165 25.10 -14.49 -8.26
CA HIS A 165 25.27 -13.74 -7.01
C HIS A 165 24.76 -12.31 -7.16
N THR A 166 24.67 -11.58 -6.08
CA THR A 166 24.22 -10.17 -6.09
C THR A 166 25.38 -9.18 -6.24
N SER A 167 26.62 -9.66 -6.42
CA SER A 167 27.80 -8.79 -6.61
C SER A 167 27.74 -7.97 -7.90
N SER A 168 27.00 -8.42 -8.92
CA SER A 168 26.74 -7.64 -10.13
C SER A 168 26.09 -6.28 -9.83
N VAL A 169 25.22 -6.22 -8.80
CA VAL A 169 24.61 -4.99 -8.34
C VAL A 169 25.66 -4.04 -7.75
N GLN A 170 26.63 -4.58 -7.02
CA GLN A 170 27.75 -3.79 -6.48
C GLN A 170 28.59 -3.17 -7.61
N VAL A 171 28.87 -3.91 -8.67
CA VAL A 171 29.59 -3.42 -9.86
C VAL A 171 28.80 -2.25 -10.48
N ARG A 172 27.51 -2.41 -10.71
CA ARG A 172 26.65 -1.36 -11.26
C ARG A 172 26.61 -0.11 -10.36
N TYR A 173 26.53 -0.33 -9.04
CA TYR A 173 26.49 0.76 -8.08
C TYR A 173 27.80 1.56 -8.06
N MET A 174 28.96 0.88 -8.07
CA MET A 174 30.26 1.51 -8.14
C MET A 174 30.50 2.27 -9.44
N ASN A 175 29.97 1.81 -10.57
CA ASN A 175 30.03 2.52 -11.84
C ASN A 175 29.25 3.83 -11.84
N ALA A 176 28.14 3.87 -11.09
CA ALA A 176 27.23 5.02 -11.03
C ALA A 176 27.56 6.00 -9.89
N ASN A 177 28.28 5.57 -8.85
CA ASN A 177 28.48 6.34 -7.63
C ASN A 177 29.97 6.41 -7.25
N LYS A 178 30.36 7.52 -6.62
CA LYS A 178 31.70 7.70 -6.05
C LYS A 178 31.68 7.37 -4.56
N PRO A 179 32.81 6.91 -3.99
CA PRO A 179 32.95 6.79 -2.54
C PRO A 179 32.69 8.11 -1.80
N PRO A 180 32.21 8.06 -0.55
CA PRO A 180 31.97 6.86 0.25
C PRO A 180 30.74 6.08 -0.15
N ILE A 181 30.81 4.75 -0.11
CA ILE A 181 29.73 3.82 -0.48
C ILE A 181 29.44 2.92 0.71
N ARG A 182 28.18 2.82 1.13
CA ARG A 182 27.66 1.83 2.06
C ARG A 182 26.32 1.34 1.53
N THR A 183 26.29 0.16 0.95
CA THR A 183 25.08 -0.36 0.33
C THR A 183 24.91 -1.85 0.55
N LEU A 184 23.65 -2.29 0.65
CA LEU A 184 23.23 -3.68 0.64
C LEU A 184 22.59 -4.01 -0.70
N SER A 185 22.88 -5.18 -1.21
CA SER A 185 22.32 -5.72 -2.44
C SER A 185 21.55 -7.03 -2.14
N PRO A 186 20.31 -6.94 -1.63
CA PRO A 186 19.48 -8.12 -1.43
C PRO A 186 18.84 -8.55 -2.76
N GLY A 187 18.82 -9.86 -3.04
CA GLY A 187 18.19 -10.33 -4.26
C GLY A 187 18.13 -11.83 -4.40
N ARG A 188 17.36 -12.28 -5.40
CA ARG A 188 17.37 -13.67 -5.85
C ARG A 188 18.58 -13.92 -6.72
N VAL A 189 19.13 -15.12 -6.62
CA VAL A 189 20.26 -15.60 -7.41
C VAL A 189 20.00 -17.03 -7.88
N TYR A 190 20.66 -17.41 -8.93
CA TYR A 190 20.36 -18.61 -9.69
C TYR A 190 21.64 -19.43 -9.91
N ARG A 191 21.58 -20.73 -9.62
CA ARG A 191 22.65 -21.67 -9.92
C ARG A 191 22.07 -22.97 -10.44
N ASN A 192 22.60 -23.46 -11.53
CA ASN A 192 22.15 -24.72 -12.17
C ASN A 192 22.68 -25.93 -11.39
N GLU A 193 22.38 -25.99 -10.10
CA GLU A 193 22.77 -27.07 -9.21
C GLU A 193 21.66 -28.12 -9.13
N ALA A 194 22.04 -29.36 -8.86
CA ALA A 194 21.07 -30.43 -8.62
C ALA A 194 20.23 -30.11 -7.35
N ILE A 195 18.93 -30.10 -7.51
CA ILE A 195 18.00 -29.81 -6.39
C ILE A 195 18.08 -30.94 -5.36
N SER A 196 18.25 -30.57 -4.11
CA SER A 196 18.28 -31.50 -2.97
C SER A 196 17.55 -30.89 -1.77
N ALA A 197 17.45 -31.64 -0.68
CA ALA A 197 16.89 -31.11 0.57
C ALA A 197 17.70 -29.92 1.15
N ARG A 198 18.90 -29.64 0.66
CA ARG A 198 19.82 -28.60 1.16
C ARG A 198 20.22 -27.56 0.12
N ALA A 199 19.96 -27.80 -1.15
CA ALA A 199 20.32 -26.90 -2.24
C ALA A 199 19.16 -26.76 -3.20
N HIS A 200 18.91 -25.56 -3.66
CA HIS A 200 17.92 -25.24 -4.68
C HIS A 200 18.57 -24.36 -5.74
N CYS A 201 18.11 -24.48 -6.97
CA CYS A 201 18.62 -23.69 -8.09
C CYS A 201 18.29 -22.17 -7.95
N ILE A 202 17.34 -21.81 -7.09
CA ILE A 202 16.98 -20.45 -6.77
C ILE A 202 17.13 -20.25 -5.27
N PHE A 203 17.88 -19.22 -4.87
CA PHE A 203 17.99 -18.83 -3.47
C PHE A 203 18.14 -17.31 -3.32
N HIS A 204 18.11 -16.82 -2.09
CA HIS A 204 18.23 -15.41 -1.81
C HIS A 204 19.57 -15.12 -1.16
N GLN A 205 20.18 -14.03 -1.58
CA GLN A 205 21.47 -13.56 -1.10
C GLN A 205 21.35 -12.10 -0.68
N VAL A 206 22.10 -11.70 0.32
CA VAL A 206 22.27 -10.31 0.73
C VAL A 206 23.76 -10.04 0.79
N GLU A 207 24.25 -9.13 -0.02
CA GLU A 207 25.62 -8.68 -0.02
C GLU A 207 25.72 -7.25 0.46
N GLY A 208 26.78 -6.93 1.21
CA GLY A 208 27.10 -5.58 1.65
C GLY A 208 28.38 -5.08 1.02
N LEU A 209 28.38 -3.85 0.55
CA LEU A 209 29.57 -3.16 0.05
C LEU A 209 29.82 -1.93 0.91
N TYR A 210 31.04 -1.82 1.46
CA TYR A 210 31.49 -0.67 2.21
C TYR A 210 32.84 -0.16 1.67
N ILE A 211 32.86 1.02 1.09
CA ILE A 211 34.04 1.69 0.56
C ILE A 211 34.12 3.06 1.20
N ASP A 212 35.20 3.31 1.92
CA ASP A 212 35.44 4.61 2.58
C ASP A 212 36.94 4.76 2.84
N GLU A 213 37.36 5.96 3.24
CA GLU A 213 38.73 6.18 3.69
C GLU A 213 38.99 5.45 5.03
N ASN A 214 40.18 4.85 5.15
CA ASN A 214 40.64 4.15 6.36
C ASN A 214 39.79 2.94 6.81
N VAL A 215 38.97 2.36 5.91
CA VAL A 215 38.26 1.10 6.19
C VAL A 215 39.26 -0.05 6.31
N SER A 216 39.09 -0.85 7.34
CA SER A 216 39.98 -1.97 7.68
C SER A 216 39.22 -3.29 7.82
N PHE A 217 39.96 -4.39 7.87
CA PHE A 217 39.40 -5.69 8.18
C PHE A 217 38.76 -5.77 9.59
N ALA A 218 39.17 -4.89 10.50
CA ALA A 218 38.55 -4.75 11.82
C ALA A 218 37.10 -4.21 11.72
N ASP A 219 36.86 -3.27 10.79
CA ASP A 219 35.53 -2.72 10.53
C ASP A 219 34.61 -3.79 9.95
N LEU A 220 35.10 -4.61 9.02
CA LEU A 220 34.36 -5.75 8.50
C LEU A 220 33.95 -6.70 9.63
N LYS A 221 34.90 -7.06 10.50
CA LYS A 221 34.64 -7.95 11.65
C LYS A 221 33.60 -7.34 12.59
N GLN A 222 33.67 -6.03 12.84
CA GLN A 222 32.74 -5.34 13.72
C GLN A 222 31.34 -5.27 13.13
N CYS A 223 31.20 -4.94 11.86
CA CYS A 223 29.92 -4.97 11.14
C CYS A 223 29.26 -6.36 11.19
N LEU A 224 30.04 -7.41 10.92
CA LEU A 224 29.54 -8.78 10.96
C LEU A 224 29.18 -9.24 12.37
N LEU A 225 29.94 -8.83 13.39
CA LEU A 225 29.61 -9.13 14.78
C LEU A 225 28.34 -8.41 15.23
N TYR A 226 28.19 -7.15 14.86
CA TYR A 226 26.98 -6.38 15.11
C TYR A 226 25.75 -7.06 14.47
N PHE A 227 25.83 -7.36 13.19
CA PHE A 227 24.77 -8.10 12.48
C PHE A 227 24.43 -9.43 13.16
N ALA A 228 25.46 -10.23 13.51
CA ALA A 228 25.25 -11.53 14.12
C ALA A 228 24.57 -11.43 15.50
N LYS A 229 24.88 -10.40 16.27
CA LYS A 229 24.25 -10.18 17.57
C LYS A 229 22.80 -9.71 17.44
N GLU A 230 22.53 -8.76 16.57
CA GLU A 230 21.17 -8.27 16.32
C GLU A 230 20.26 -9.39 15.78
N MET A 231 20.77 -10.20 14.87
CA MET A 231 20.00 -11.27 14.21
C MET A 231 19.82 -12.52 15.07
N PHE A 232 20.84 -12.91 15.85
CA PHE A 232 20.87 -14.19 16.57
C PHE A 232 20.99 -14.04 18.09
N GLY A 233 21.06 -12.81 18.58
CA GLY A 233 21.10 -12.47 20.01
C GLY A 233 22.49 -12.16 20.56
N GLU A 234 22.54 -11.42 21.66
CA GLU A 234 23.75 -10.84 22.27
C GLU A 234 24.88 -11.85 22.62
N LYS A 235 24.53 -13.10 22.87
CA LYS A 235 25.51 -14.14 23.21
C LYS A 235 26.21 -14.72 21.97
N THR A 236 25.84 -14.29 20.77
CA THR A 236 26.39 -14.79 19.51
C THR A 236 27.85 -14.41 19.38
N LYS A 237 28.65 -15.36 18.96
CA LYS A 237 30.08 -15.21 18.65
C LYS A 237 30.32 -15.48 17.19
N ILE A 238 31.27 -14.77 16.60
CA ILE A 238 31.74 -15.02 15.25
C ILE A 238 33.20 -15.49 15.27
N ARG A 239 33.60 -16.25 14.26
CA ARG A 239 34.95 -16.64 13.99
C ARG A 239 35.23 -16.44 12.49
N LEU A 240 36.32 -15.76 12.20
CA LEU A 240 36.82 -15.58 10.84
C LEU A 240 37.89 -16.62 10.57
N ARG A 241 37.78 -17.32 9.46
CA ARG A 241 38.77 -18.28 8.94
C ARG A 241 39.31 -17.75 7.63
N PRO A 242 40.64 -17.62 7.45
CA PRO A 242 41.19 -17.28 6.13
C PRO A 242 40.66 -18.22 5.03
N SER A 243 40.28 -17.65 3.91
CA SER A 243 39.79 -18.38 2.75
C SER A 243 40.21 -17.62 1.49
N TYR A 244 40.14 -18.26 0.34
CA TYR A 244 40.42 -17.65 -0.93
C TYR A 244 39.14 -17.48 -1.75
N PHE A 245 38.97 -16.26 -2.29
CA PHE A 245 37.95 -15.95 -3.29
C PHE A 245 38.58 -15.10 -4.39
N PRO A 246 38.25 -15.31 -5.67
CA PRO A 246 38.91 -14.60 -6.77
C PRO A 246 38.70 -13.08 -6.78
N PHE A 247 37.63 -12.62 -6.18
CA PHE A 247 37.20 -11.21 -6.16
C PHE A 247 37.45 -10.47 -4.85
N THR A 248 38.10 -11.10 -3.87
CA THR A 248 38.40 -10.45 -2.57
C THR A 248 39.82 -10.78 -2.09
N GLU A 249 40.49 -9.77 -1.51
CA GLU A 249 41.84 -9.89 -0.94
C GLU A 249 42.06 -8.81 0.13
N PRO A 250 42.31 -9.13 1.41
CA PRO A 250 42.29 -10.46 2.03
C PRO A 250 40.88 -11.02 2.17
N SER A 251 40.74 -12.33 2.19
CA SER A 251 39.45 -13.02 2.25
C SER A 251 39.30 -13.89 3.48
N ALA A 252 38.08 -13.98 4.00
CA ALA A 252 37.77 -14.86 5.11
C ALA A 252 36.33 -15.38 5.03
N GLU A 253 36.13 -16.60 5.47
CA GLU A 253 34.80 -17.14 5.80
C GLU A 253 34.42 -16.82 7.23
N VAL A 254 33.13 -16.61 7.47
CA VAL A 254 32.58 -16.29 8.78
C VAL A 254 31.78 -17.45 9.33
N ASP A 255 32.17 -17.96 10.46
CA ASP A 255 31.39 -18.92 11.24
C ASP A 255 30.63 -18.15 12.33
N VAL A 256 29.35 -18.46 12.50
CA VAL A 256 28.48 -17.90 13.54
C VAL A 256 28.14 -19.01 14.54
N SER A 257 28.23 -18.73 15.83
CA SER A 257 27.86 -19.71 16.87
C SER A 257 26.39 -20.10 16.76
N CYS A 258 26.10 -21.39 16.87
CA CYS A 258 24.73 -21.89 16.77
C CYS A 258 23.92 -21.44 18.00
N ASN A 259 22.78 -20.79 17.74
CA ASN A 259 21.84 -20.36 18.78
C ASN A 259 21.03 -21.52 19.41
N ILE A 260 20.98 -22.68 18.73
CA ILE A 260 20.24 -23.86 19.20
C ILE A 260 21.10 -24.71 20.15
N CYS A 261 22.34 -25.04 19.76
CA CYS A 261 23.20 -25.94 20.53
C CYS A 261 24.41 -25.27 21.17
N SER A 262 24.60 -23.97 20.95
CA SER A 262 25.75 -23.19 21.51
C SER A 262 27.12 -23.86 21.22
N GLY A 263 27.25 -24.53 20.10
CA GLY A 263 28.48 -25.21 19.68
C GLY A 263 28.64 -26.65 20.16
N LYS A 264 27.69 -27.20 20.92
CA LYS A 264 27.74 -28.61 21.39
C LYS A 264 27.45 -29.64 20.28
N GLY A 265 27.00 -29.20 19.13
CA GLY A 265 26.55 -30.05 18.03
C GLY A 265 25.06 -30.40 18.12
N CYS A 266 24.35 -30.33 16.98
CA CYS A 266 22.96 -30.71 16.87
C CYS A 266 22.66 -31.36 15.52
N LYS A 267 21.48 -32.01 15.39
CA LYS A 267 21.07 -32.70 14.17
C LYS A 267 20.67 -31.75 13.03
N ILE A 268 20.43 -30.47 13.35
CA ILE A 268 19.90 -29.46 12.39
C ILE A 268 21.04 -28.77 11.64
N GLY A 269 22.22 -28.59 12.27
CA GLY A 269 23.35 -27.90 11.68
C GLY A 269 24.01 -28.64 10.53
N ARG A 270 24.76 -27.90 9.71
CA ARG A 270 25.68 -28.46 8.72
C ARG A 270 26.77 -29.30 9.42
N ALA A 271 27.56 -30.04 8.64
CA ALA A 271 28.67 -30.86 9.12
C ALA A 271 29.58 -30.14 10.14
N SER A 272 29.85 -28.85 9.94
CA SER A 272 30.60 -27.98 10.85
C SER A 272 30.01 -27.84 12.27
N CYS A 273 28.72 -28.06 12.47
CA CYS A 273 28.12 -28.13 13.80
C CYS A 273 28.37 -29.48 14.52
N ARG A 274 28.66 -30.53 13.74
CA ARG A 274 28.92 -31.89 14.28
C ARG A 274 30.39 -32.17 14.51
N GLU A 275 31.27 -31.55 13.74
CA GLU A 275 32.72 -31.81 13.77
C GLU A 275 33.48 -31.00 14.82
N ARG A 276 32.77 -30.22 15.63
CA ARG A 276 33.39 -29.46 16.70
C ARG A 276 32.91 -29.90 18.06
N VAL A 277 33.56 -30.85 18.45
CA VAL A 277 33.74 -31.21 19.87
C VAL A 277 35.04 -30.59 20.35
#